data_b19d132d205cd8dbb630b149f61302b5
#
_entry.id   b19d132d205cd8dbb630b149f61302b5
#
_cell.length_a   1.000
_cell.length_b   1.000
_cell.length_c   1.000
_cell.angle_alpha   90.00
_cell.angle_beta   90.00
_cell.angle_gamma   90.00
#
_symmetry.space_group_name_H-M   'P 1'
#
loop_
_entity.id
_entity.type
_entity.pdbx_description
1 polymer ?
#
loop_
_entity_poly.entity_id
_entity_poly.type
_entity_poly.pdbx_seq_one_letter_code
_entity_poly.pdbx_strand_id
1 'polypeptide(L)' 'MFKLRIYKLSGADKGNLDHEEFFSEREEMETRYNELFVYENYSLNPTAWENVDGEWKRLEGF' A
#
# COMPACT_ATOMS: atom_id res chain seq x y z
N MET A 1 9.51 6.51 -7.89
CA MET A 1 9.08 5.16 -7.47
C MET A 1 8.14 5.23 -6.28
N PHE A 2 7.10 4.47 -6.32
CA PHE A 2 6.08 4.43 -5.28
C PHE A 2 5.85 3.01 -4.84
N LYS A 3 5.30 2.83 -3.63
CA LYS A 3 4.90 1.50 -3.17
C LYS A 3 3.70 1.58 -2.25
N LEU A 4 2.97 0.47 -2.17
CA LEU A 4 1.96 0.23 -1.15
C LEU A 4 2.42 -0.87 -0.23
N ARG A 5 2.21 -0.69 1.06
CA ARG A 5 2.39 -1.76 2.04
C ARG A 5 1.01 -2.30 2.38
N ILE A 6 0.84 -3.59 2.19
CA ILE A 6 -0.46 -4.25 2.31
C ILE A 6 -0.41 -5.20 3.49
N TYR A 7 -1.40 -5.08 4.36
CA TYR A 7 -1.41 -5.77 5.65
C TYR A 7 -2.46 -6.86 5.68
N LYS A 8 -2.26 -7.87 6.54
CA LYS A 8 -3.16 -9.00 6.65
C LYS A 8 -4.44 -8.60 7.35
N LEU A 9 -5.59 -9.07 6.82
CA LEU A 9 -6.91 -8.77 7.36
C LEU A 9 -7.35 -9.74 8.45
N SER A 10 -6.86 -10.96 8.43
CA SER A 10 -7.34 -12.01 9.34
C SER A 10 -6.23 -12.98 9.68
N GLY A 11 -6.52 -13.86 10.63
CA GLY A 11 -5.56 -14.84 11.09
C GLY A 11 -4.83 -14.39 12.34
N ALA A 12 -3.92 -15.22 12.83
CA ALA A 12 -3.18 -14.96 14.06
C ALA A 12 -2.25 -13.76 13.90
N ASP A 13 -1.84 -13.45 12.68
CA ASP A 13 -0.93 -12.35 12.38
C ASP A 13 -1.62 -11.15 11.73
N LYS A 14 -2.93 -10.99 11.96
CA LYS A 14 -3.70 -9.85 11.49
C LYS A 14 -3.01 -8.54 11.86
N GLY A 15 -2.92 -7.63 10.90
CA GLY A 15 -2.26 -6.35 11.09
C GLY A 15 -0.78 -6.35 10.73
N ASN A 16 -0.18 -7.51 10.56
CA ASN A 16 1.21 -7.61 10.12
C ASN A 16 1.29 -7.42 8.60
N LEU A 17 2.47 -7.02 8.14
CA LEU A 17 2.70 -6.84 6.71
C LEU A 17 2.51 -8.16 5.96
N ASP A 18 1.70 -8.13 4.91
CA ASP A 18 1.51 -9.27 4.03
C ASP A 18 2.51 -9.21 2.88
N HIS A 19 2.48 -8.12 2.13
CA HIS A 19 3.43 -7.90 1.03
C HIS A 19 3.47 -6.42 0.65
N GLU A 20 4.40 -6.09 -0.25
CA GLU A 20 4.51 -4.76 -0.82
C GLU A 20 4.33 -4.83 -2.33
N GLU A 21 3.72 -3.81 -2.92
CA GLU A 21 3.60 -3.68 -4.37
C GLU A 21 4.26 -2.37 -4.79
N PHE A 22 4.99 -2.42 -5.91
CA PHE A 22 5.80 -1.28 -6.36
C PHE A 22 5.25 -0.73 -7.68
N PHE A 23 5.36 0.60 -7.84
CA PHE A 23 4.81 1.31 -9.00
C PHE A 23 5.79 2.39 -9.45
N SER A 24 5.89 2.58 -10.76
CA SER A 24 6.71 3.66 -11.30
C SER A 24 5.96 5.00 -11.31
N GLU A 25 4.63 4.95 -11.42
CA GLU A 25 3.80 6.15 -11.49
C GLU A 25 2.85 6.23 -10.28
N ARG A 26 2.65 7.45 -9.78
CA ARG A 26 1.74 7.68 -8.67
C ARG A 26 0.30 7.27 -9.01
N GLU A 27 -0.13 7.55 -10.23
CA GLU A 27 -1.48 7.23 -10.68
C GLU A 27 -1.75 5.73 -10.62
N GLU A 28 -0.78 4.91 -11.00
CA GLU A 28 -0.90 3.46 -10.90
C GLU A 28 -1.08 3.00 -9.46
N MET A 29 -0.29 3.59 -8.57
CA MET A 29 -0.39 3.29 -7.14
C MET A 29 -1.75 3.68 -6.58
N GLU A 30 -2.26 4.86 -6.93
CA GLU A 30 -3.56 5.33 -6.46
C GLU A 30 -4.69 4.44 -6.95
N THR A 31 -4.62 4.00 -8.20
CA THR A 31 -5.60 3.06 -8.76
C THR A 31 -5.61 1.77 -7.97
N ARG A 32 -4.45 1.21 -7.70
CA ARG A 32 -4.35 -0.04 -6.92
C ARG A 32 -4.84 0.14 -5.49
N TYR A 33 -4.52 1.26 -4.87
CA TYR A 33 -5.00 1.61 -3.53
C TYR A 33 -6.53 1.55 -3.46
N ASN A 34 -7.19 2.16 -4.44
CA ASN A 34 -8.65 2.15 -4.49
C ASN A 34 -9.22 0.75 -4.72
N GLU A 35 -8.57 -0.06 -5.54
CA GLU A 35 -8.99 -1.44 -5.78
C GLU A 35 -8.96 -2.28 -4.50
N LEU A 36 -7.95 -2.08 -3.67
CA LEU A 36 -7.82 -2.82 -2.41
C LEU A 36 -8.99 -2.55 -1.48
N PHE A 37 -9.50 -1.33 -1.46
CA PHE A 37 -10.66 -1.01 -0.63
C PHE A 37 -11.97 -1.54 -1.22
N VAL A 38 -12.14 -1.42 -2.52
CA VAL A 38 -13.44 -1.63 -3.16
C VAL A 38 -13.63 -3.07 -3.59
N TYR A 39 -12.61 -3.68 -4.18
CA TYR A 39 -12.76 -4.96 -4.84
C TYR A 39 -12.14 -6.13 -4.09
N GLU A 40 -10.98 -5.93 -3.52
CA GLU A 40 -10.26 -7.03 -2.91
C GLU A 40 -10.45 -7.14 -1.42
N ASN A 41 -10.81 -6.04 -0.79
CA ASN A 41 -10.97 -6.00 0.66
C ASN A 41 -9.79 -6.67 1.36
N TYR A 42 -8.60 -6.40 0.84
CA TYR A 42 -7.41 -7.15 1.19
C TYR A 42 -6.69 -6.59 2.41
N SER A 43 -6.74 -5.30 2.57
CA SER A 43 -5.94 -4.64 3.58
C SER A 43 -6.78 -3.69 4.42
N LEU A 44 -6.46 -3.64 5.71
CA LEU A 44 -7.08 -2.74 6.67
C LEU A 44 -6.40 -1.39 6.57
N ASN A 45 -6.08 -0.68 5.98
CA ASN A 45 -5.35 0.60 5.92
C ASN A 45 -4.01 0.40 5.23
N PRO A 46 -4.04 0.10 3.93
CA PRO A 46 -2.79 0.04 3.19
C PRO A 46 -2.09 1.40 3.28
N THR A 47 -0.77 1.40 3.35
CA THR A 47 -0.01 2.64 3.42
C THR A 47 0.72 2.88 2.11
N ALA A 48 0.77 4.16 1.70
CA ALA A 48 1.39 4.57 0.45
C ALA A 48 2.70 5.29 0.73
N TRP A 49 3.71 5.01 -0.07
CA TRP A 49 5.06 5.52 0.13
C TRP A 49 5.67 5.98 -1.17
N GLU A 50 6.52 7.00 -1.09
CA GLU A 50 7.30 7.47 -2.22
C GLU A 50 8.78 7.39 -1.88
N ASN A 51 9.59 6.90 -2.85
CA ASN A 51 11.04 6.91 -2.70
C ASN A 51 11.56 8.27 -3.16
N VAL A 52 12.15 9.01 -2.24
CA VAL A 52 12.74 10.32 -2.50
C VAL A 52 14.22 10.25 -2.12
N ASP A 53 15.08 10.34 -3.11
CA ASP A 53 16.53 10.32 -2.92
C ASP A 53 17.02 9.10 -2.12
N GLY A 54 16.45 7.92 -2.41
CA GLY A 54 16.84 6.69 -1.76
C GLY A 54 16.13 6.39 -0.45
N GLU A 55 15.25 7.28 0.01
CA GLU A 55 14.49 7.09 1.23
C GLU A 55 13.02 6.94 0.95
N TRP A 56 12.38 5.97 1.62
CA TRP A 56 10.94 5.81 1.55
C TRP A 56 10.26 6.76 2.53
N LYS A 57 9.40 7.63 1.99
CA LYS A 57 8.64 8.59 2.79
C LYS A 57 7.16 8.30 2.64
N ARG A 58 6.46 8.26 3.76
CA ARG A 58 5.03 7.97 3.74
C ARG A 58 4.26 9.14 3.12
N LEU A 59 3.35 8.80 2.22
CA LEU A 59 2.43 9.78 1.64
C LEU A 59 1.22 9.92 2.53
N GLU A 60 0.82 11.16 2.79
CA GLU A 60 -0.36 11.45 3.58
C GLU A 60 -1.61 11.47 2.71
N GLY A 61 -2.76 11.26 3.34
CA GLY A 61 -4.02 11.23 2.61
C GLY A 61 -4.43 9.85 2.12
N PHE A 62 -3.65 8.84 2.48
CA PHE A 62 -3.96 7.45 2.10
C PHE A 62 -4.23 6.60 3.33
#